data_5b051c8c4d6a0f6d04b7dbb1e453c0ab
#
_entry.id   5b051c8c4d6a0f6d04b7dbb1e453c0ab
#
_cell.length_a   1.000
_cell.length_b   1.000
_cell.length_c   1.000
_cell.angle_alpha   90.00
_cell.angle_beta   90.00
_cell.angle_gamma   90.00
#
_symmetry.space_group_name_H-M   'P 1'
#
loop_
_entity.id
_entity.type
_entity.pdbx_description
1 polymer ?
#
loop_
_entity_poly.entity_id
_entity_poly.type
_entity_poly.pdbx_seq_one_letter_code
_entity_poly.pdbx_strand_id
1 'polypeptide(L)'
;MNLNSLNKIEDLANSISEIAWFRNTSKKIGDPLKGIIHNYCKEIGINDNIIALQSWEEAIKVINSDKWNKDYWEIEEREKANLLNILLKSVPEKELFHKLSKLTIETTKIIEKYSIENLKKSDVKYHYYTKVAAGAAAISCYQAALALAANKNSNHIFISKFEIFKAGHWPLIITNNNFNIL
;
A
#
# COMPACT_ATOMS: atom_id res chain seq x y z
N MET A 1 -0.33 23.56 17.50
CA MET A 1 -0.94 22.23 17.23
C MET A 1 -1.39 22.20 15.79
N ASN A 2 -0.89 21.29 14.96
CA ASN A 2 -1.28 21.24 13.54
C ASN A 2 -2.48 20.28 13.36
N LEU A 3 -3.70 20.80 13.64
CA LEU A 3 -4.96 20.06 13.47
C LEU A 3 -5.16 19.59 12.02
N ASN A 4 -4.64 20.32 11.05
CA ASN A 4 -4.77 19.98 9.63
C ASN A 4 -4.09 18.62 9.30
N SER A 5 -2.97 18.29 9.96
CA SER A 5 -2.31 16.98 9.77
C SER A 5 -3.15 15.83 10.26
N LEU A 6 -3.84 15.96 11.40
CA LEU A 6 -4.70 14.92 11.95
C LEU A 6 -6.00 14.75 11.14
N ASN A 7 -6.55 15.84 10.60
CA ASN A 7 -7.74 15.78 9.74
C ASN A 7 -7.47 14.98 8.46
N LYS A 8 -6.29 15.10 7.86
CA LYS A 8 -5.93 14.32 6.68
C LYS A 8 -5.90 12.81 6.93
N ILE A 9 -5.55 12.38 8.14
CA ILE A 9 -5.61 10.96 8.52
C ILE A 9 -7.08 10.50 8.57
N GLU A 10 -7.96 11.33 9.12
CA GLU A 10 -9.41 11.04 9.20
C GLU A 10 -10.06 11.06 7.80
N ASP A 11 -9.72 12.01 6.96
CA ASP A 11 -10.24 12.10 5.59
C ASP A 11 -9.86 10.84 4.79
N LEU A 12 -8.61 10.37 4.93
CA LEU A 12 -8.20 9.11 4.33
C LEU A 12 -9.02 7.94 4.90
N ALA A 13 -9.17 7.83 6.22
CA ALA A 13 -9.94 6.77 6.87
C ALA A 13 -11.38 6.69 6.33
N ASN A 14 -12.03 7.83 6.16
CA ASN A 14 -13.39 7.92 5.63
C ASN A 14 -13.49 7.46 4.17
N SER A 15 -12.45 7.67 3.36
CA SER A 15 -12.44 7.28 1.94
C SER A 15 -12.18 5.79 1.69
N ILE A 16 -11.63 5.06 2.67
CA ILE A 16 -11.19 3.67 2.49
C ILE A 16 -12.33 2.70 2.18
N SER A 17 -13.53 2.95 2.73
CA SER A 17 -14.71 2.11 2.50
C SER A 17 -15.22 2.16 1.05
N GLU A 18 -14.84 3.19 0.29
CA GLU A 18 -15.26 3.39 -1.10
C GLU A 18 -14.31 2.71 -2.09
N ILE A 19 -13.16 2.23 -1.62
CA ILE A 19 -12.15 1.61 -2.47
C ILE A 19 -12.57 0.17 -2.80
N ALA A 20 -12.61 -0.14 -4.09
CA ALA A 20 -12.86 -1.48 -4.58
C ALA A 20 -11.55 -2.29 -4.63
N TRP A 21 -11.10 -2.74 -3.46
CA TRP A 21 -9.85 -3.45 -3.26
C TRP A 21 -9.72 -4.70 -4.14
N PHE A 22 -8.56 -4.87 -4.76
CA PHE A 22 -8.20 -6.06 -5.55
C PHE A 22 -9.11 -6.37 -6.76
N ARG A 23 -10.05 -5.49 -7.15
CA ARG A 23 -10.99 -5.73 -8.25
C ARG A 23 -10.32 -5.82 -9.64
N ASN A 24 -9.11 -5.31 -9.74
CA ASN A 24 -8.34 -5.28 -10.98
C ASN A 24 -7.11 -6.20 -10.96
N THR A 25 -6.99 -7.06 -9.95
CA THR A 25 -5.96 -8.11 -9.94
C THR A 25 -6.03 -8.93 -11.22
N SER A 26 -4.86 -9.27 -11.77
CA SER A 26 -4.72 -10.00 -13.05
C SER A 26 -5.26 -9.27 -14.28
N LYS A 27 -5.57 -7.97 -14.19
CA LYS A 27 -5.97 -7.15 -15.34
C LYS A 27 -4.81 -6.31 -15.85
N LYS A 28 -4.96 -5.87 -17.10
CA LYS A 28 -3.96 -4.98 -17.73
C LYS A 28 -3.83 -3.67 -16.97
N ILE A 29 -2.61 -3.27 -16.69
CA ILE A 29 -2.28 -1.99 -16.08
C ILE A 29 -2.43 -0.88 -17.14
N GLY A 30 -3.31 0.08 -16.88
CA GLY A 30 -3.53 1.23 -17.75
C GLY A 30 -2.41 2.27 -17.68
N ASP A 31 -2.28 3.11 -18.70
CA ASP A 31 -1.16 4.06 -18.81
C ASP A 31 -1.10 5.09 -17.66
N PRO A 32 -2.22 5.63 -17.13
CA PRO A 32 -2.15 6.50 -15.96
C PRO A 32 -1.50 5.84 -14.75
N LEU A 33 -1.83 4.56 -14.50
CA LEU A 33 -1.27 3.80 -13.39
C LEU A 33 0.21 3.46 -13.61
N LYS A 34 0.63 3.21 -14.86
CA LYS A 34 2.06 3.01 -15.18
C LYS A 34 2.91 4.22 -14.80
N GLY A 35 2.40 5.44 -15.02
CA GLY A 35 3.08 6.66 -14.59
C GLY A 35 3.27 6.73 -13.06
N ILE A 36 2.27 6.33 -12.29
CA ILE A 36 2.35 6.26 -10.82
C ILE A 36 3.37 5.21 -10.39
N ILE A 37 3.36 4.04 -11.01
CA ILE A 37 4.30 2.94 -10.74
C ILE A 37 5.73 3.40 -11.08
N HIS A 38 5.92 4.04 -12.22
CA HIS A 38 7.23 4.60 -12.62
C HIS A 38 7.76 5.58 -11.56
N ASN A 39 6.91 6.50 -11.09
CA ASN A 39 7.29 7.43 -10.03
C ASN A 39 7.70 6.68 -8.74
N TYR A 40 6.92 5.68 -8.32
CA TYR A 40 7.27 4.86 -7.16
C TYR A 40 8.63 4.17 -7.34
N CYS A 41 8.85 3.48 -8.46
CA CYS A 41 10.10 2.79 -8.76
C CYS A 41 11.30 3.75 -8.77
N LYS A 42 11.15 4.93 -9.39
CA LYS A 42 12.18 5.96 -9.44
C LYS A 42 12.58 6.45 -8.05
N GLU A 43 11.60 6.74 -7.20
CA GLU A 43 11.84 7.27 -5.85
C GLU A 43 12.49 6.23 -4.91
N ILE A 44 12.24 4.94 -5.12
CA ILE A 44 12.93 3.87 -4.38
C ILE A 44 14.20 3.37 -5.07
N GLY A 45 14.62 3.98 -6.18
CA GLY A 45 15.89 3.70 -6.84
C GLY A 45 15.95 2.36 -7.57
N ILE A 46 14.83 1.84 -8.03
CA ILE A 46 14.77 0.59 -8.83
C ILE A 46 14.41 0.88 -10.27
N ASN A 47 14.74 -0.07 -11.15
CA ASN A 47 14.27 -0.03 -12.53
C ASN A 47 12.76 -0.21 -12.56
N ASP A 48 12.08 0.47 -13.49
CA ASP A 48 10.64 0.41 -13.70
C ASP A 48 10.20 -0.79 -14.58
N ASN A 49 10.94 -1.89 -14.49
CA ASN A 49 10.53 -3.12 -15.16
C ASN A 49 9.36 -3.75 -14.41
N ILE A 50 8.15 -3.48 -14.90
CA ILE A 50 6.90 -3.92 -14.31
C ILE A 50 6.55 -5.30 -14.85
N ILE A 51 6.36 -6.25 -13.95
CA ILE A 51 5.80 -7.56 -14.26
C ILE A 51 4.34 -7.61 -13.79
N ALA A 52 3.42 -7.52 -14.74
CA ALA A 52 1.99 -7.72 -14.49
C ALA A 52 1.69 -9.21 -14.40
N LEU A 53 1.39 -9.68 -13.20
CA LEU A 53 1.04 -11.06 -12.92
C LEU A 53 -0.39 -11.35 -13.40
N GLN A 54 -0.60 -12.53 -13.97
CA GLN A 54 -1.87 -12.89 -14.60
C GLN A 54 -2.78 -13.72 -13.68
N SER A 55 -2.27 -14.18 -12.54
CA SER A 55 -3.02 -15.03 -11.63
C SER A 55 -2.50 -14.98 -10.19
N TRP A 56 -3.33 -15.44 -9.26
CA TRP A 56 -2.94 -15.64 -7.86
C TRP A 56 -1.84 -16.69 -7.72
N GLU A 57 -1.79 -17.71 -8.58
CA GLU A 57 -0.73 -18.70 -8.61
C GLU A 57 0.65 -18.08 -8.89
N GLU A 58 0.71 -17.13 -9.82
CA GLU A 58 1.95 -16.39 -10.10
C GLU A 58 2.33 -15.52 -8.91
N ALA A 59 1.39 -14.83 -8.31
CA ALA A 59 1.64 -14.03 -7.11
C ALA A 59 2.18 -14.88 -5.95
N ILE A 60 1.62 -16.07 -5.72
CA ILE A 60 2.09 -17.01 -4.71
C ILE A 60 3.52 -17.46 -4.98
N LYS A 61 3.88 -17.76 -6.23
CA LYS A 61 5.24 -18.11 -6.61
C LYS A 61 6.23 -16.98 -6.34
N VAL A 62 5.82 -15.74 -6.63
CA VAL A 62 6.63 -14.54 -6.36
C VAL A 62 6.82 -14.34 -4.86
N ILE A 63 5.75 -14.45 -4.05
CA ILE A 63 5.81 -14.29 -2.59
C ILE A 63 6.70 -15.35 -1.93
N ASN A 64 6.66 -16.58 -2.41
CA ASN A 64 7.45 -17.68 -1.86
C ASN A 64 8.86 -17.77 -2.50
N SER A 65 9.23 -16.85 -3.36
CA SER A 65 10.56 -16.78 -3.96
C SER A 65 11.60 -16.35 -2.92
N ASP A 66 12.83 -16.83 -3.06
CA ASP A 66 14.01 -16.38 -2.30
C ASP A 66 14.71 -15.15 -2.92
N LYS A 67 14.17 -14.66 -4.05
CA LYS A 67 14.77 -13.58 -4.88
C LYS A 67 14.33 -12.18 -4.47
N TRP A 68 13.88 -12.00 -3.26
CA TRP A 68 13.42 -10.69 -2.78
C TRP A 68 14.59 -9.70 -2.72
N ASN A 69 14.39 -8.54 -3.32
CA ASN A 69 15.23 -7.40 -3.07
C ASN A 69 14.77 -6.73 -1.75
N LYS A 70 15.61 -6.76 -0.72
CA LYS A 70 15.30 -6.20 0.59
C LYS A 70 15.56 -4.69 0.67
N ASP A 71 16.34 -4.15 -0.23
CA ASP A 71 16.81 -2.76 -0.16
C ASP A 71 15.63 -1.76 -0.24
N TYR A 72 14.60 -2.09 -1.04
CA TYR A 72 13.42 -1.23 -1.14
C TYR A 72 12.65 -1.13 0.19
N TRP A 73 12.63 -2.21 0.96
CA TRP A 73 11.97 -2.21 2.27
C TRP A 73 12.71 -1.32 3.26
N GLU A 74 14.05 -1.35 3.25
CA GLU A 74 14.85 -0.46 4.09
C GLU A 74 14.62 1.01 3.73
N ILE A 75 14.43 1.33 2.45
CA ILE A 75 14.06 2.68 1.99
C ILE A 75 12.70 3.08 2.55
N GLU A 76 11.69 2.22 2.45
CA GLU A 76 10.36 2.48 3.00
C GLU A 76 10.39 2.66 4.53
N GLU A 77 11.10 1.81 5.27
CA GLU A 77 11.22 1.92 6.73
C GLU A 77 11.92 3.21 7.15
N ARG A 78 12.98 3.60 6.44
CA ARG A 78 13.67 4.88 6.68
C ARG A 78 12.74 6.06 6.42
N GLU A 79 11.99 6.05 5.33
CA GLU A 79 11.08 7.14 5.01
C GLU A 79 9.90 7.20 5.99
N LYS A 80 9.39 6.08 6.46
CA LYS A 80 8.39 6.01 7.54
C LYS A 80 8.90 6.68 8.81
N ALA A 81 10.14 6.36 9.22
CA ALA A 81 10.77 7.00 10.38
C ALA A 81 10.95 8.51 10.20
N ASN A 82 11.34 8.96 9.01
CA ASN A 82 11.47 10.38 8.68
C ASN A 82 10.13 11.12 8.82
N LEU A 83 9.04 10.56 8.30
CA LEU A 83 7.70 11.15 8.38
C LEU A 83 7.21 11.23 9.83
N LEU A 84 7.41 10.18 10.62
CA LEU A 84 7.09 10.20 12.04
C LEU A 84 7.86 11.30 12.78
N ASN A 85 9.15 11.43 12.53
CA ASN A 85 9.98 12.49 13.12
C ASN A 85 9.51 13.90 12.74
N ILE A 86 9.05 14.09 11.49
CA ILE A 86 8.47 15.36 11.05
C ILE A 86 7.18 15.66 11.81
N LEU A 87 6.28 14.69 11.90
CA LEU A 87 4.95 14.86 12.53
C LEU A 87 5.07 15.10 14.04
N LEU A 88 5.94 14.37 14.73
CA LEU A 88 6.14 14.48 16.18
C LEU A 88 6.68 15.86 16.61
N LYS A 89 7.22 16.66 15.69
CA LYS A 89 7.60 18.05 15.98
C LYS A 89 6.39 19.02 16.10
N SER A 90 5.24 18.65 15.55
CA SER A 90 4.08 19.56 15.44
C SER A 90 2.76 18.96 15.92
N VAL A 91 2.71 17.64 16.09
CA VAL A 91 1.53 16.89 16.53
C VAL A 91 1.86 16.15 17.82
N PRO A 92 1.01 16.21 18.87
CA PRO A 92 1.20 15.42 20.08
C PRO A 92 1.26 13.92 19.79
N GLU A 93 2.26 13.25 20.32
CA GLU A 93 2.54 11.84 20.05
C GLU A 93 1.31 10.95 20.31
N LYS A 94 0.68 11.13 21.47
CA LYS A 94 -0.52 10.36 21.87
C LYS A 94 -1.66 10.49 20.87
N GLU A 95 -1.90 11.69 20.35
CA GLU A 95 -2.96 11.95 19.38
C GLU A 95 -2.63 11.36 18.02
N LEU A 96 -1.38 11.52 17.56
CA LEU A 96 -0.92 10.95 16.30
C LEU A 96 -1.09 9.42 16.29
N PHE A 97 -0.55 8.74 17.31
CA PHE A 97 -0.63 7.29 17.37
C PHE A 97 -2.05 6.77 17.60
N HIS A 98 -2.90 7.51 18.34
CA HIS A 98 -4.31 7.16 18.48
C HIS A 98 -5.02 7.17 17.11
N LYS A 99 -4.84 8.23 16.31
CA LYS A 99 -5.45 8.34 14.97
C LYS A 99 -4.92 7.27 14.00
N LEU A 100 -3.61 7.04 13.98
CA LEU A 100 -3.00 6.02 13.13
C LEU A 100 -3.43 4.60 13.52
N SER A 101 -3.53 4.30 14.81
CA SER A 101 -4.01 2.99 15.30
C SER A 101 -5.48 2.78 14.92
N LYS A 102 -6.32 3.79 15.11
CA LYS A 102 -7.73 3.73 14.69
C LYS A 102 -7.84 3.46 13.19
N LEU A 103 -7.13 4.25 12.35
CA LEU A 103 -7.07 4.04 10.92
C LEU A 103 -6.69 2.59 10.58
N THR A 104 -5.60 2.07 11.18
CA THR A 104 -5.10 0.71 10.89
C THR A 104 -6.14 -0.35 11.22
N ILE A 105 -6.78 -0.27 12.39
CA ILE A 105 -7.80 -1.23 12.82
C ILE A 105 -9.03 -1.20 11.89
N GLU A 106 -9.53 -0.02 11.57
CA GLU A 106 -10.70 0.15 10.70
C GLU A 106 -10.39 -0.30 9.27
N THR A 107 -9.24 0.11 8.75
CA THR A 107 -8.79 -0.26 7.41
C THR A 107 -8.64 -1.78 7.26
N THR A 108 -7.98 -2.44 8.22
CA THR A 108 -7.80 -3.89 8.19
C THR A 108 -9.15 -4.61 8.12
N LYS A 109 -10.12 -4.22 8.95
CA LYS A 109 -11.47 -4.81 8.94
C LYS A 109 -12.19 -4.62 7.62
N ILE A 110 -12.14 -3.42 7.03
CA ILE A 110 -12.78 -3.11 5.75
C ILE A 110 -12.16 -3.94 4.64
N ILE A 111 -10.82 -3.96 4.55
CA ILE A 111 -10.11 -4.65 3.49
C ILE A 111 -10.28 -6.17 3.61
N GLU A 112 -10.20 -6.73 4.81
CA GLU A 112 -10.44 -8.16 5.04
C GLU A 112 -11.86 -8.56 4.65
N LYS A 113 -12.86 -7.80 5.07
CA LYS A 113 -14.26 -8.04 4.69
C LYS A 113 -14.44 -8.01 3.18
N TYR A 114 -13.95 -6.96 2.51
CA TYR A 114 -14.02 -6.82 1.07
C TYR A 114 -13.30 -7.97 0.36
N SER A 115 -12.12 -8.33 0.82
CA SER A 115 -11.32 -9.42 0.26
C SER A 115 -12.03 -10.76 0.39
N ILE A 116 -12.61 -11.08 1.55
CA ILE A 116 -13.36 -12.30 1.78
C ILE A 116 -14.61 -12.35 0.88
N GLU A 117 -15.37 -11.27 0.77
CA GLU A 117 -16.60 -11.22 -0.04
C GLU A 117 -16.32 -11.42 -1.53
N ASN A 118 -15.25 -10.82 -2.04
CA ASN A 118 -14.88 -10.92 -3.45
C ASN A 118 -14.14 -12.21 -3.81
N LEU A 119 -13.47 -12.84 -2.85
CA LEU A 119 -12.70 -14.07 -3.03
C LEU A 119 -13.44 -15.33 -2.56
N LYS A 120 -14.66 -15.21 -2.04
CA LYS A 120 -15.52 -16.38 -1.73
C LYS A 120 -15.73 -17.33 -2.91
N LYS A 121 -15.47 -16.87 -4.13
CA LYS A 121 -15.50 -17.67 -5.35
C LYS A 121 -14.16 -18.36 -5.66
N SER A 122 -13.11 -18.07 -4.89
CA SER A 122 -11.78 -18.64 -5.10
C SER A 122 -11.56 -19.86 -4.22
N ASP A 123 -10.68 -20.73 -4.66
CA ASP A 123 -10.26 -21.94 -3.96
C ASP A 123 -9.72 -21.59 -2.56
N VAL A 124 -10.00 -22.42 -1.55
CA VAL A 124 -9.58 -22.30 -0.15
C VAL A 124 -8.06 -22.07 -0.01
N LYS A 125 -7.28 -22.61 -0.94
CA LYS A 125 -5.81 -22.43 -0.97
C LYS A 125 -5.36 -20.97 -1.04
N TYR A 126 -6.21 -20.04 -1.53
CA TYR A 126 -5.88 -18.62 -1.64
C TYR A 126 -6.22 -17.81 -0.39
N HIS A 127 -6.96 -18.33 0.57
CA HIS A 127 -7.41 -17.58 1.74
C HIS A 127 -6.26 -17.00 2.57
N TYR A 128 -5.15 -17.72 2.69
CA TYR A 128 -3.95 -17.21 3.38
C TYR A 128 -3.38 -15.99 2.65
N TYR A 129 -3.18 -16.09 1.35
CA TYR A 129 -2.59 -15.02 0.54
C TYR A 129 -3.51 -13.81 0.40
N THR A 130 -4.81 -14.00 0.48
CA THR A 130 -5.78 -12.89 0.59
C THR A 130 -5.57 -12.08 1.86
N LYS A 131 -5.32 -12.74 2.99
CA LYS A 131 -4.99 -12.04 4.24
C LYS A 131 -3.64 -11.32 4.14
N VAL A 132 -2.65 -11.92 3.47
CA VAL A 132 -1.36 -11.26 3.20
C VAL A 132 -1.56 -10.00 2.37
N ALA A 133 -2.37 -10.07 1.30
CA ALA A 133 -2.70 -8.91 0.47
C ALA A 133 -3.44 -7.82 1.26
N ALA A 134 -4.42 -8.21 2.08
CA ALA A 134 -5.16 -7.28 2.93
C ALA A 134 -4.24 -6.59 3.95
N GLY A 135 -3.32 -7.33 4.56
CA GLY A 135 -2.30 -6.77 5.46
C GLY A 135 -1.39 -5.77 4.76
N ALA A 136 -0.92 -6.08 3.55
CA ALA A 136 -0.10 -5.18 2.75
C ALA A 136 -0.85 -3.90 2.37
N ALA A 137 -2.14 -4.00 2.02
CA ALA A 137 -2.98 -2.84 1.74
C ALA A 137 -3.21 -1.97 3.00
N ALA A 138 -3.43 -2.58 4.16
CA ALA A 138 -3.57 -1.84 5.43
C ALA A 138 -2.27 -1.10 5.81
N ILE A 139 -1.12 -1.73 5.62
CA ILE A 139 0.20 -1.08 5.81
C ILE A 139 0.34 0.11 4.85
N SER A 140 -0.05 -0.05 3.59
CA SER A 140 0.00 1.03 2.60
C SER A 140 -0.91 2.21 2.99
N CYS A 141 -2.10 1.96 3.54
CA CYS A 141 -2.97 3.03 4.08
C CYS A 141 -2.30 3.78 5.24
N TYR A 142 -1.66 3.08 6.17
CA TYR A 142 -0.92 3.69 7.27
C TYR A 142 0.22 4.58 6.75
N GLN A 143 1.01 4.07 5.80
CA GLN A 143 2.11 4.80 5.18
C GLN A 143 1.63 6.04 4.42
N ALA A 144 0.54 5.91 3.65
CA ALA A 144 -0.10 7.03 2.95
C ALA A 144 -0.63 8.10 3.93
N ALA A 145 -1.23 7.67 5.04
CA ALA A 145 -1.71 8.59 6.08
C ALA A 145 -0.56 9.43 6.68
N LEU A 146 0.59 8.82 6.95
CA LEU A 146 1.78 9.55 7.40
C LEU A 146 2.24 10.59 6.37
N ALA A 147 2.31 10.20 5.10
CA ALA A 147 2.74 11.09 4.02
C ALA A 147 1.78 12.26 3.85
N LEU A 148 0.47 12.01 3.83
CA LEU A 148 -0.56 13.05 3.73
C LEU A 148 -0.53 13.99 4.94
N ALA A 149 -0.44 13.46 6.16
CA ALA A 149 -0.33 14.25 7.38
C ALA A 149 0.92 15.16 7.39
N ALA A 150 2.04 14.65 6.83
CA ALA A 150 3.28 15.43 6.65
C ALA A 150 3.27 16.35 5.41
N ASN A 151 2.12 16.55 4.76
CA ASN A 151 1.94 17.43 3.58
C ASN A 151 2.79 17.01 2.38
N LYS A 152 3.06 15.73 2.19
CA LYS A 152 3.75 15.24 1.00
C LYS A 152 2.83 15.33 -0.23
N ASN A 153 3.44 15.50 -1.40
CA ASN A 153 2.73 15.56 -2.67
C ASN A 153 2.39 14.17 -3.21
N SER A 154 1.65 14.12 -4.31
CA SER A 154 1.17 12.88 -4.95
C SER A 154 2.30 11.95 -5.44
N ASN A 155 3.52 12.46 -5.64
CA ASN A 155 4.65 11.66 -6.12
C ASN A 155 5.41 10.96 -4.98
N HIS A 156 5.04 11.22 -3.73
CA HIS A 156 5.68 10.54 -2.60
C HIS A 156 5.46 9.02 -2.64
N ILE A 157 6.50 8.23 -2.33
CA ILE A 157 6.50 6.75 -2.46
C ILE A 157 5.26 6.10 -1.82
N PHE A 158 4.86 6.53 -0.63
CA PHE A 158 3.71 5.94 0.07
C PHE A 158 2.37 6.32 -0.54
N ILE A 159 2.25 7.52 -1.11
CA ILE A 159 1.04 7.93 -1.82
C ILE A 159 0.97 7.18 -3.15
N SER A 160 2.07 7.10 -3.90
CA SER A 160 2.13 6.34 -5.15
C SER A 160 1.78 4.85 -4.95
N LYS A 161 2.33 4.21 -3.92
CA LYS A 161 2.01 2.81 -3.58
C LYS A 161 0.53 2.62 -3.21
N PHE A 162 -0.02 3.53 -2.42
CA PHE A 162 -1.44 3.50 -2.06
C PHE A 162 -2.35 3.65 -3.27
N GLU A 163 -2.02 4.54 -4.23
CA GLU A 163 -2.79 4.70 -5.47
C GLU A 163 -2.80 3.43 -6.34
N ILE A 164 -1.76 2.59 -6.29
CA ILE A 164 -1.77 1.27 -6.95
C ILE A 164 -2.83 0.36 -6.33
N PHE A 165 -2.90 0.30 -4.99
CA PHE A 165 -3.95 -0.44 -4.28
C PHE A 165 -5.34 0.13 -4.55
N LYS A 166 -5.48 1.45 -4.52
CA LYS A 166 -6.73 2.16 -4.80
C LYS A 166 -7.24 1.90 -6.22
N ALA A 167 -6.33 1.73 -7.18
CA ALA A 167 -6.65 1.29 -8.54
C ALA A 167 -7.10 -0.18 -8.61
N GLY A 168 -7.09 -0.92 -7.52
CA GLY A 168 -7.55 -2.31 -7.41
C GLY A 168 -6.50 -3.35 -7.77
N HIS A 169 -5.24 -2.99 -7.86
CA HIS A 169 -4.10 -3.87 -8.05
C HIS A 169 -3.39 -4.18 -6.74
N TRP A 170 -2.61 -5.24 -6.73
CA TRP A 170 -1.76 -5.59 -5.59
C TRP A 170 -0.28 -5.44 -5.96
N PRO A 171 0.40 -4.36 -5.52
CA PRO A 171 1.85 -4.28 -5.58
C PRO A 171 2.44 -5.28 -4.59
N LEU A 172 3.15 -6.29 -5.12
CA LEU A 172 3.71 -7.35 -4.29
C LEU A 172 5.09 -6.95 -3.76
N ILE A 173 6.09 -7.45 -4.41
CA ILE A 173 7.49 -7.32 -4.01
C ILE A 173 8.36 -7.09 -5.24
N ILE A 174 9.58 -6.65 -4.98
CA ILE A 174 10.61 -6.49 -6.00
C ILE A 174 11.48 -7.74 -6.00
N THR A 175 11.59 -8.37 -7.16
CA THR A 175 12.46 -9.52 -7.38
C THR A 175 13.42 -9.22 -8.52
N ASN A 176 14.74 -9.34 -8.32
CA ASN A 176 15.74 -9.10 -9.36
C ASN A 176 15.53 -7.77 -10.10
N ASN A 177 15.23 -6.69 -9.40
CA ASN A 177 14.90 -5.35 -9.93
C ASN A 177 13.62 -5.28 -10.77
N ASN A 178 12.75 -6.28 -10.70
CA ASN A 178 11.42 -6.23 -11.31
C ASN A 178 10.36 -5.93 -10.26
N PHE A 179 9.46 -5.04 -10.56
CA PHE A 179 8.32 -4.74 -9.68
C PHE A 179 7.12 -5.60 -10.08
N ASN A 180 6.74 -6.52 -9.19
CA ASN A 180 5.66 -7.47 -9.45
C ASN A 180 4.32 -6.89 -8.97
N ILE A 181 3.30 -6.91 -9.84
CA ILE A 181 1.95 -6.40 -9.58
C ILE A 181 0.91 -7.41 -10.04
N LEU A 182 -0.01 -7.77 -9.15
CA LEU A 182 -1.17 -8.59 -9.47
C LEU A 182 -2.41 -7.73 -9.72
#